data_0a3090d13779c74b6c26190202d07c5c
#
_entry.id   0a3090d13779c74b6c26190202d07c5c
#
_cell.length_a   1.000
_cell.length_b   1.000
_cell.length_c   1.000
_cell.angle_alpha   90.00
_cell.angle_beta   90.00
_cell.angle_gamma   90.00
#
_symmetry.space_group_name_H-M   'P 1'
#
loop_
_entity.id
_entity.type
_entity.pdbx_description
1 polymer ?
#
loop_
_entity_poly.entity_id
_entity_poly.type
_entity_poly.pdbx_seq_one_letter_code
_entity_poly.pdbx_strand_id
1 'polypeptide(L)'
;MYYVKLNKLLQAMMLSAPLILAGCSDDDDSSGPLGSDTRALNFVRVATLPVCTQINADCDTDTETAAEIVDVSEDGKTLIYTDSPRGVIGFVDITTPDAPAPLGTLDLAGEPTSVAVKGRYALVGVNTSASLADPSGKLAVVDIASRTLVTTIDLNGQPDSVAVSPDKAYAAIAIENERDEDVDDGRIDLSPQLPAGYLVVADISAADPAAWTTRDVELTGLASIAPTDPEPEYVDINSDNMAVVTLQENNHLVLVDLATASVTDHFSAGEVSLGQVDTVEEDIISQTGSLSNIVREPDGVTWIDSNHFVTADEGDMNGG
;
A
#
# COMPACT_ATOMS: atom_id res chain seq x y z
N MET A 1 19.18 19.52 -1.79
CA MET A 1 20.11 18.51 -1.23
C MET A 1 19.48 18.09 0.08
N TYR A 2 18.44 17.30 -0.04
CA TYR A 2 17.64 16.86 1.11
C TYR A 2 17.98 15.41 1.40
N TYR A 3 18.62 15.14 2.51
CA TYR A 3 18.75 13.81 3.09
C TYR A 3 17.58 13.64 4.06
N VAL A 4 16.56 12.93 3.62
CA VAL A 4 15.44 12.51 4.44
C VAL A 4 15.93 11.51 5.48
N LYS A 5 15.41 11.60 6.68
CA LYS A 5 15.67 10.70 7.83
C LYS A 5 15.11 9.27 7.64
N LEU A 6 15.26 8.70 6.47
CA LEU A 6 14.95 7.27 6.22
C LEU A 6 15.90 6.31 6.94
N ASN A 7 16.90 6.84 7.66
CA ASN A 7 17.97 6.06 8.29
C ASN A 7 17.57 5.35 9.60
N LYS A 8 16.37 5.50 10.12
CA LYS A 8 16.00 4.82 11.37
C LYS A 8 15.27 3.50 11.17
N LEU A 9 14.50 3.32 10.10
CA LEU A 9 13.82 2.05 9.82
C LEU A 9 14.74 0.97 9.24
N LEU A 10 15.75 1.35 8.45
CA LEU A 10 16.66 0.39 7.82
C LEU A 10 17.70 -0.22 8.77
N GLN A 11 17.94 0.34 9.96
CA GLN A 11 18.91 -0.21 10.92
C GLN A 11 18.37 -1.37 11.78
N ALA A 12 17.06 -1.57 11.84
CA ALA A 12 16.46 -2.66 12.62
C ALA A 12 16.45 -4.04 11.92
N MET A 13 16.76 -4.13 10.63
CA MET A 13 16.65 -5.37 9.85
C MET A 13 17.96 -6.14 9.63
N MET A 14 19.10 -5.75 10.19
CA MET A 14 20.39 -6.41 9.93
C MET A 14 20.99 -7.13 11.13
N LEU A 15 20.24 -7.89 11.92
CA LEU A 15 20.83 -8.92 12.80
C LEU A 15 19.83 -10.05 13.08
N SER A 16 19.61 -10.95 12.12
CA SER A 16 19.03 -12.26 12.41
C SER A 16 20.08 -13.35 12.25
N ALA A 17 20.69 -13.73 13.36
CA ALA A 17 21.45 -14.98 13.44
C ALA A 17 20.50 -16.18 13.35
N PRO A 18 20.88 -17.31 12.72
CA PRO A 18 20.01 -18.47 12.60
C PRO A 18 19.86 -19.16 13.96
N LEU A 19 18.67 -19.12 14.53
CA LEU A 19 18.32 -20.02 15.64
C LEU A 19 18.05 -21.40 15.07
N ILE A 20 18.93 -22.34 15.36
CA ILE A 20 18.72 -23.78 15.12
C ILE A 20 17.81 -24.28 16.24
N LEU A 21 16.53 -24.48 15.94
CA LEU A 21 15.60 -25.21 16.80
C LEU A 21 15.80 -26.73 16.53
N ALA A 22 16.44 -27.42 17.47
CA ALA A 22 16.42 -28.85 17.51
C ALA A 22 15.02 -29.34 17.92
N GLY A 23 14.29 -29.94 16.98
CA GLY A 23 13.01 -30.60 17.26
C GLY A 23 13.29 -31.94 17.97
N CYS A 24 12.61 -32.16 19.10
CA CYS A 24 12.48 -33.49 19.70
C CYS A 24 11.50 -34.32 18.86
N SER A 25 11.96 -35.47 18.41
CA SER A 25 11.11 -36.52 17.86
C SER A 25 10.63 -37.39 19.03
N ASP A 26 9.32 -37.54 19.19
CA ASP A 26 8.72 -38.64 19.91
C ASP A 26 7.92 -39.49 18.91
N ASP A 27 8.43 -40.72 18.73
CA ASP A 27 7.73 -41.80 18.07
C ASP A 27 6.66 -42.37 19.02
N ASP A 28 5.41 -42.31 18.63
CA ASP A 28 4.41 -43.25 19.16
C ASP A 28 3.43 -43.68 18.05
N ASP A 29 3.59 -44.96 17.68
CA ASP A 29 2.66 -45.71 16.83
C ASP A 29 1.29 -45.85 17.51
N SER A 30 0.24 -45.35 16.86
CA SER A 30 -1.10 -45.92 17.02
C SER A 30 -1.94 -45.75 15.77
N SER A 31 -2.17 -46.88 15.12
CA SER A 31 -3.06 -47.07 13.97
C SER A 31 -4.54 -46.84 14.39
N GLY A 32 -5.15 -45.76 13.83
CA GLY A 32 -6.60 -45.51 13.85
C GLY A 32 -7.06 -44.98 12.49
N PRO A 33 -8.26 -45.33 12.01
CA PRO A 33 -8.69 -45.09 10.64
C PRO A 33 -9.15 -43.63 10.42
N LEU A 34 -8.75 -43.04 9.30
CA LEU A 34 -9.29 -41.81 8.68
C LEU A 34 -9.05 -40.53 9.50
N GLY A 35 -7.78 -40.17 9.65
CA GLY A 35 -7.40 -38.80 9.98
C GLY A 35 -7.64 -37.89 8.78
N SER A 36 -8.41 -36.82 8.96
CA SER A 36 -8.38 -35.67 8.09
C SER A 36 -6.94 -35.21 7.93
N ASP A 37 -6.42 -35.24 6.70
CA ASP A 37 -5.10 -34.75 6.36
C ASP A 37 -5.10 -33.21 6.57
N THR A 38 -4.88 -32.79 7.82
CA THR A 38 -4.58 -31.39 8.14
C THR A 38 -3.15 -31.14 7.73
N ARG A 39 -2.89 -31.04 6.42
CA ARG A 39 -1.65 -30.44 5.96
C ARG A 39 -1.59 -29.05 6.56
N ALA A 40 -0.71 -28.86 7.51
CA ALA A 40 -0.34 -27.52 7.93
C ALA A 40 0.10 -26.78 6.67
N LEU A 41 -0.69 -25.77 6.26
CA LEU A 41 -0.33 -24.90 5.14
C LEU A 41 0.84 -24.04 5.64
N ASN A 42 2.05 -24.53 5.42
CA ASN A 42 3.25 -23.77 5.74
C ASN A 42 3.55 -22.83 4.58
N PHE A 43 3.67 -21.55 4.86
CA PHE A 43 4.27 -20.62 3.92
C PHE A 43 5.76 -20.93 3.79
N VAL A 44 6.20 -21.22 2.58
CA VAL A 44 7.61 -21.47 2.27
C VAL A 44 8.04 -20.53 1.16
N ARG A 45 9.12 -19.78 1.39
CA ARG A 45 9.73 -18.97 0.33
C ARG A 45 10.33 -19.90 -0.72
N VAL A 46 9.81 -19.86 -1.95
CA VAL A 46 10.27 -20.72 -3.05
C VAL A 46 11.37 -20.07 -3.89
N ALA A 47 11.38 -18.73 -3.98
CA ALA A 47 12.40 -17.99 -4.72
C ALA A 47 12.59 -16.58 -4.15
N THR A 48 13.64 -15.91 -4.60
CA THR A 48 13.89 -14.47 -4.38
C THR A 48 14.48 -13.89 -5.66
N LEU A 49 13.94 -12.78 -6.12
CA LEU A 49 14.52 -11.96 -7.19
C LEU A 49 14.98 -10.62 -6.58
N PRO A 50 16.27 -10.36 -6.46
CA PRO A 50 16.76 -9.04 -6.07
C PRO A 50 16.43 -8.02 -7.16
N VAL A 51 15.69 -6.94 -6.85
CA VAL A 51 15.25 -5.95 -7.85
C VAL A 51 16.39 -5.18 -8.48
N CYS A 52 17.55 -5.05 -7.80
CA CYS A 52 18.77 -4.51 -8.39
C CYS A 52 19.23 -5.24 -9.66
N THR A 53 18.81 -6.51 -9.87
CA THR A 53 19.06 -7.24 -11.12
C THR A 53 18.32 -6.67 -12.32
N GLN A 54 17.32 -5.82 -12.10
CA GLN A 54 16.65 -5.05 -13.16
C GLN A 54 17.53 -3.90 -13.67
N ILE A 55 18.51 -3.44 -12.88
CA ILE A 55 19.47 -2.40 -13.27
C ILE A 55 20.57 -3.03 -14.12
N ASN A 56 21.21 -4.05 -13.58
CA ASN A 56 22.21 -4.87 -14.27
C ASN A 56 22.33 -6.26 -13.63
N ALA A 57 22.92 -7.20 -14.36
CA ALA A 57 23.03 -8.60 -13.91
C ALA A 57 23.92 -8.78 -12.66
N ASP A 58 24.79 -7.83 -12.39
CA ASP A 58 25.73 -7.87 -11.26
C ASP A 58 25.11 -7.28 -9.97
N CYS A 59 23.82 -6.83 -10.04
CA CYS A 59 23.09 -6.27 -8.91
C CYS A 59 23.82 -5.07 -8.29
N ASP A 60 23.89 -3.97 -9.06
CA ASP A 60 24.47 -2.73 -8.58
C ASP A 60 23.69 -2.20 -7.36
N THR A 61 24.35 -2.13 -6.23
CA THR A 61 23.78 -1.67 -4.96
C THR A 61 24.10 -0.19 -4.67
N ASP A 62 24.83 0.48 -5.56
CA ASP A 62 25.07 1.93 -5.47
C ASP A 62 23.84 2.73 -5.92
N THR A 63 22.94 2.10 -6.67
CA THR A 63 21.64 2.66 -7.06
C THR A 63 20.56 2.10 -6.14
N GLU A 64 19.89 2.99 -5.43
CA GLU A 64 18.78 2.62 -4.55
C GLU A 64 17.62 2.04 -5.35
N THR A 65 17.03 0.97 -4.84
CA THR A 65 15.84 0.31 -5.39
C THR A 65 14.96 -0.17 -4.25
N ALA A 66 13.64 0.00 -4.37
CA ALA A 66 12.66 -0.52 -3.45
C ALA A 66 11.47 -1.09 -4.22
N ALA A 67 11.19 -2.38 -4.05
CA ALA A 67 9.92 -2.95 -4.50
C ALA A 67 8.91 -2.78 -3.34
N GLU A 68 7.91 -1.94 -3.53
CA GLU A 68 6.96 -1.55 -2.47
C GLU A 68 5.59 -2.16 -2.71
N ILE A 69 4.82 -1.62 -3.65
CA ILE A 69 3.51 -2.14 -3.99
C ILE A 69 3.62 -3.08 -5.19
N VAL A 70 2.92 -4.21 -5.13
CA VAL A 70 2.98 -5.24 -6.16
C VAL A 70 1.59 -5.77 -6.48
N ASP A 71 1.34 -6.00 -7.77
CA ASP A 71 0.19 -6.76 -8.24
C ASP A 71 0.59 -7.76 -9.31
N VAL A 72 -0.30 -8.68 -9.65
CA VAL A 72 -0.05 -9.78 -10.58
C VAL A 72 -1.00 -9.69 -11.77
N SER A 73 -0.47 -9.95 -12.98
CA SER A 73 -1.30 -10.05 -14.18
C SER A 73 -2.40 -11.11 -14.02
N GLU A 74 -3.57 -10.90 -14.64
CA GLU A 74 -4.71 -11.81 -14.50
C GLU A 74 -4.43 -13.27 -14.94
N ASP A 75 -3.43 -13.49 -15.79
CA ASP A 75 -2.99 -14.83 -16.17
C ASP A 75 -1.98 -15.47 -15.20
N GLY A 76 -1.63 -14.74 -14.13
CA GLY A 76 -0.73 -15.19 -13.05
C GLY A 76 0.73 -15.35 -13.49
N LYS A 77 1.20 -14.68 -14.55
CA LYS A 77 2.53 -14.91 -15.12
C LYS A 77 3.50 -13.75 -14.98
N THR A 78 2.99 -12.55 -14.71
CA THR A 78 3.82 -11.35 -14.59
C THR A 78 3.49 -10.63 -13.28
N LEU A 79 4.50 -10.39 -12.44
CA LEU A 79 4.40 -9.41 -11.37
C LEU A 79 4.73 -8.02 -11.92
N ILE A 80 4.00 -7.03 -11.45
CA ILE A 80 4.27 -5.61 -11.66
C ILE A 80 4.47 -4.99 -10.30
N TYR A 81 5.54 -4.22 -10.10
CA TYR A 81 5.82 -3.57 -8.82
C TYR A 81 6.26 -2.12 -9.01
N THR A 82 6.03 -1.29 -8.01
CA THR A 82 6.55 0.08 -7.94
C THR A 82 7.98 0.07 -7.40
N ASP A 83 8.81 0.98 -7.91
CA ASP A 83 10.18 1.25 -7.45
C ASP A 83 10.31 2.78 -7.36
N SER A 84 9.79 3.32 -6.25
CA SER A 84 9.64 4.76 -6.02
C SER A 84 10.97 5.50 -6.08
N PRO A 85 12.07 5.02 -5.43
CA PRO A 85 13.36 5.70 -5.49
C PRO A 85 13.91 5.86 -6.93
N ARG A 86 13.49 4.97 -7.83
CA ARG A 86 13.93 5.03 -9.25
C ARG A 86 12.92 5.70 -10.17
N GLY A 87 11.72 6.01 -9.71
CA GLY A 87 10.64 6.55 -10.53
C GLY A 87 10.17 5.58 -11.63
N VAL A 88 10.23 4.26 -11.42
CA VAL A 88 9.88 3.26 -12.41
C VAL A 88 8.93 2.20 -11.85
N ILE A 89 8.19 1.53 -12.73
CA ILE A 89 7.60 0.24 -12.41
C ILE A 89 8.46 -0.88 -13.00
N GLY A 90 8.57 -2.00 -12.28
CA GLY A 90 9.28 -3.18 -12.73
C GLY A 90 8.34 -4.33 -13.09
N PHE A 91 8.81 -5.21 -13.98
CA PHE A 91 8.09 -6.39 -14.43
C PHE A 91 8.93 -7.63 -14.19
N VAL A 92 8.29 -8.69 -13.69
CA VAL A 92 8.95 -9.97 -13.38
C VAL A 92 8.15 -11.12 -13.99
N ASP A 93 8.82 -11.97 -14.77
CA ASP A 93 8.26 -13.24 -15.22
C ASP A 93 8.21 -14.23 -14.05
N ILE A 94 7.02 -14.68 -13.70
CA ILE A 94 6.76 -15.69 -12.67
C ILE A 94 6.08 -16.94 -13.26
N THR A 95 6.19 -17.16 -14.57
CA THR A 95 5.69 -18.38 -15.24
C THR A 95 6.24 -19.64 -14.59
N THR A 96 7.45 -19.55 -14.06
CA THR A 96 8.11 -20.57 -13.23
C THR A 96 8.38 -19.96 -11.86
N PRO A 97 7.48 -20.15 -10.87
CA PRO A 97 7.54 -19.41 -9.59
C PRO A 97 8.82 -19.65 -8.76
N ASP A 98 9.49 -20.78 -8.95
CA ASP A 98 10.78 -21.10 -8.29
C ASP A 98 12.00 -20.54 -9.04
N ALA A 99 11.77 -19.92 -10.21
CA ALA A 99 12.81 -19.28 -11.02
C ALA A 99 12.29 -17.96 -11.66
N PRO A 100 11.89 -16.95 -10.86
CA PRO A 100 11.43 -15.69 -11.39
C PRO A 100 12.54 -14.98 -12.18
N ALA A 101 12.18 -14.28 -13.25
CA ALA A 101 13.13 -13.63 -14.13
C ALA A 101 12.77 -12.16 -14.39
N PRO A 102 13.75 -11.24 -14.46
CA PRO A 102 13.49 -9.84 -14.76
C PRO A 102 13.00 -9.66 -16.19
N LEU A 103 11.97 -8.82 -16.38
CA LEU A 103 11.43 -8.41 -17.69
C LEU A 103 11.75 -6.96 -18.05
N GLY A 104 12.44 -6.23 -17.16
CA GLY A 104 12.81 -4.83 -17.32
C GLY A 104 11.87 -3.89 -16.56
N THR A 105 12.12 -2.60 -16.73
CA THR A 105 11.42 -1.51 -16.06
C THR A 105 10.84 -0.52 -17.07
N LEU A 106 9.86 0.28 -16.62
CA LEU A 106 9.28 1.38 -17.40
C LEU A 106 9.28 2.64 -16.55
N ASP A 107 9.94 3.69 -17.04
CA ASP A 107 9.90 5.03 -16.46
C ASP A 107 8.56 5.70 -16.81
N LEU A 108 7.88 6.22 -15.79
CA LEU A 108 6.60 6.89 -15.90
C LEU A 108 6.69 8.41 -15.74
N ALA A 109 7.88 8.97 -15.68
CA ALA A 109 8.16 10.40 -15.49
C ALA A 109 7.45 10.94 -14.24
N GLY A 110 7.78 10.36 -13.10
CA GLY A 110 7.27 10.65 -11.76
C GLY A 110 7.50 9.44 -10.85
N GLU A 111 7.13 9.57 -9.61
CA GLU A 111 7.28 8.54 -8.59
C GLU A 111 6.04 7.63 -8.57
N PRO A 112 6.16 6.33 -8.90
CA PRO A 112 5.04 5.40 -8.82
C PRO A 112 4.79 5.01 -7.35
N THR A 113 3.63 5.32 -6.83
CA THR A 113 3.23 5.05 -5.45
C THR A 113 2.44 3.75 -5.32
N SER A 114 1.60 3.42 -6.29
CA SER A 114 0.73 2.25 -6.23
C SER A 114 0.50 1.62 -7.60
N VAL A 115 0.15 0.32 -7.62
CA VAL A 115 -0.21 -0.40 -8.84
C VAL A 115 -1.36 -1.37 -8.60
N ALA A 116 -2.34 -1.39 -9.52
CA ALA A 116 -3.42 -2.38 -9.56
C ALA A 116 -3.66 -2.87 -10.98
N VAL A 117 -4.08 -4.13 -11.14
CA VAL A 117 -4.25 -4.77 -12.46
C VAL A 117 -5.72 -4.82 -12.88
N LYS A 118 -5.98 -4.39 -14.12
CA LYS A 118 -7.26 -4.54 -14.81
C LYS A 118 -7.06 -5.17 -16.19
N GLY A 119 -7.43 -6.43 -16.33
CA GLY A 119 -7.29 -7.15 -17.62
C GLY A 119 -5.85 -7.15 -18.10
N ARG A 120 -5.62 -6.54 -19.25
CA ARG A 120 -4.28 -6.39 -19.83
C ARG A 120 -3.49 -5.19 -19.34
N TYR A 121 -4.08 -4.35 -18.50
CA TYR A 121 -3.50 -3.08 -18.06
C TYR A 121 -3.07 -3.12 -16.61
N ALA A 122 -1.94 -2.50 -16.32
CA ALA A 122 -1.58 -2.01 -14.99
C ALA A 122 -1.99 -0.54 -14.87
N LEU A 123 -2.72 -0.21 -13.83
CA LEU A 123 -3.10 1.12 -13.43
C LEU A 123 -2.13 1.55 -12.33
N VAL A 124 -1.38 2.61 -12.56
CA VAL A 124 -0.30 3.05 -11.67
C VAL A 124 -0.58 4.47 -11.20
N GLY A 125 -0.67 4.66 -9.89
CA GLY A 125 -0.60 5.98 -9.27
C GLY A 125 0.81 6.53 -9.43
N VAL A 126 0.94 7.75 -9.93
CA VAL A 126 2.26 8.38 -10.15
C VAL A 126 2.22 9.80 -9.59
N ASN A 127 2.99 10.02 -8.53
CA ASN A 127 3.24 11.34 -7.97
C ASN A 127 4.13 12.14 -8.93
N THR A 128 3.70 13.35 -9.26
CA THR A 128 4.44 14.29 -10.10
C THR A 128 4.60 15.65 -9.44
N SER A 129 4.37 15.72 -8.12
CA SER A 129 4.40 16.93 -7.33
C SER A 129 5.73 17.68 -7.47
N ALA A 130 5.65 18.98 -7.64
CA ALA A 130 6.85 19.81 -7.64
C ALA A 130 7.38 20.02 -6.21
N SER A 131 6.50 19.95 -5.24
CA SER A 131 6.78 19.97 -3.80
C SER A 131 5.52 19.50 -3.06
N LEU A 132 5.62 19.21 -1.76
CA LEU A 132 4.48 18.88 -0.90
C LEU A 132 3.41 19.98 -0.86
N ALA A 133 3.78 21.24 -1.07
CA ALA A 133 2.85 22.37 -1.15
C ALA A 133 2.27 22.63 -2.56
N ASP A 134 2.73 21.88 -3.59
CA ASP A 134 2.23 21.96 -4.97
C ASP A 134 2.04 20.53 -5.50
N PRO A 135 1.07 19.78 -4.90
CA PRO A 135 0.84 18.39 -5.23
C PRO A 135 0.26 18.23 -6.63
N SER A 136 0.68 17.20 -7.31
CA SER A 136 0.16 16.78 -8.61
C SER A 136 0.42 15.30 -8.84
N GLY A 137 -0.40 14.68 -9.67
CA GLY A 137 -0.24 13.27 -10.01
C GLY A 137 -1.09 12.85 -11.19
N LYS A 138 -0.89 11.62 -11.58
CA LYS A 138 -1.61 11.02 -12.71
C LYS A 138 -1.85 9.53 -12.46
N LEU A 139 -2.91 9.00 -13.02
CA LEU A 139 -3.10 7.57 -13.21
C LEU A 139 -2.49 7.17 -14.55
N ALA A 140 -1.40 6.44 -14.54
CA ALA A 140 -0.78 5.90 -15.75
C ALA A 140 -1.40 4.54 -16.08
N VAL A 141 -1.83 4.34 -17.32
CA VAL A 141 -2.36 3.07 -17.83
C VAL A 141 -1.32 2.43 -18.70
N VAL A 142 -0.80 1.29 -18.27
CA VAL A 142 0.30 0.57 -18.91
C VAL A 142 -0.17 -0.76 -19.45
N ASP A 143 0.13 -1.08 -20.71
CA ASP A 143 -0.10 -2.41 -21.27
C ASP A 143 0.99 -3.38 -20.76
N ILE A 144 0.57 -4.39 -20.01
CA ILE A 144 1.48 -5.32 -19.33
C ILE A 144 2.30 -6.14 -20.33
N ALA A 145 1.68 -6.60 -21.42
CA ALA A 145 2.34 -7.48 -22.40
C ALA A 145 3.43 -6.76 -23.19
N SER A 146 3.17 -5.52 -23.63
CA SER A 146 4.15 -4.70 -24.35
C SER A 146 5.03 -3.89 -23.42
N ARG A 147 4.65 -3.71 -22.16
CA ARG A 147 5.32 -2.87 -21.15
C ARG A 147 5.46 -1.44 -21.64
N THR A 148 4.38 -0.88 -22.15
CA THR A 148 4.34 0.47 -22.71
C THR A 148 3.20 1.28 -22.12
N LEU A 149 3.43 2.57 -21.91
CA LEU A 149 2.40 3.51 -21.52
C LEU A 149 1.35 3.64 -22.65
N VAL A 150 0.08 3.46 -22.30
CA VAL A 150 -1.06 3.59 -23.22
C VAL A 150 -1.64 4.99 -23.17
N THR A 151 -1.92 5.47 -21.96
CA THR A 151 -2.47 6.81 -21.69
C THR A 151 -2.24 7.21 -20.24
N THR A 152 -2.50 8.46 -19.92
CA THR A 152 -2.54 8.97 -18.55
C THR A 152 -3.83 9.73 -18.31
N ILE A 153 -4.30 9.72 -17.07
CA ILE A 153 -5.42 10.52 -16.57
C ILE A 153 -4.85 11.42 -15.48
N ASP A 154 -5.04 12.72 -15.61
CA ASP A 154 -4.63 13.70 -14.60
C ASP A 154 -5.49 13.55 -13.34
N LEU A 155 -4.88 13.54 -12.17
CA LEU A 155 -5.54 13.37 -10.88
C LEU A 155 -5.64 14.68 -10.08
N ASN A 156 -4.97 15.74 -10.52
CA ASN A 156 -4.90 17.06 -9.85
C ASN A 156 -4.40 17.01 -8.39
N GLY A 157 -3.71 15.97 -7.99
CA GLY A 157 -3.16 15.79 -6.65
C GLY A 157 -2.23 14.58 -6.60
N GLN A 158 -1.58 14.39 -5.47
CA GLN A 158 -0.64 13.28 -5.23
C GLN A 158 -1.41 12.00 -4.94
N PRO A 159 -1.39 10.99 -5.83
CA PRO A 159 -1.97 9.69 -5.53
C PRO A 159 -1.05 8.93 -4.59
N ASP A 160 -1.65 8.20 -3.65
CA ASP A 160 -0.95 7.23 -2.84
C ASP A 160 -1.38 5.80 -3.19
N SER A 161 -2.64 5.44 -3.01
CA SER A 161 -3.13 4.08 -3.23
C SER A 161 -4.09 3.98 -4.41
N VAL A 162 -4.02 2.87 -5.15
CA VAL A 162 -4.92 2.52 -6.27
C VAL A 162 -5.51 1.13 -6.07
N ALA A 163 -6.82 1.02 -6.06
CA ALA A 163 -7.53 -0.26 -6.05
C ALA A 163 -8.45 -0.42 -7.27
N VAL A 164 -8.61 -1.64 -7.75
CA VAL A 164 -9.53 -1.98 -8.84
C VAL A 164 -10.62 -2.89 -8.32
N SER A 165 -11.89 -2.55 -8.58
CA SER A 165 -13.03 -3.34 -8.13
C SER A 165 -12.98 -4.79 -8.67
N PRO A 166 -13.49 -5.77 -7.92
CA PRO A 166 -13.50 -7.19 -8.35
C PRO A 166 -14.19 -7.42 -9.68
N ASP A 167 -15.24 -6.65 -10.00
CA ASP A 167 -15.95 -6.71 -11.27
C ASP A 167 -15.27 -5.92 -12.40
N LYS A 168 -14.15 -5.23 -12.10
CA LYS A 168 -13.36 -4.43 -13.04
C LYS A 168 -14.12 -3.23 -13.64
N ALA A 169 -15.19 -2.79 -13.00
CA ALA A 169 -15.97 -1.64 -13.45
C ALA A 169 -15.39 -0.31 -12.95
N TYR A 170 -14.78 -0.31 -11.77
CA TYR A 170 -14.26 0.89 -11.11
C TYR A 170 -12.81 0.72 -10.67
N ALA A 171 -12.13 1.87 -10.58
CA ALA A 171 -10.92 2.02 -9.77
C ALA A 171 -11.15 3.16 -8.76
N ALA A 172 -10.59 3.02 -7.59
CA ALA A 172 -10.53 4.06 -6.57
C ALA A 172 -9.07 4.45 -6.35
N ILE A 173 -8.80 5.74 -6.27
CA ILE A 173 -7.47 6.30 -6.08
C ILE A 173 -7.52 7.25 -4.90
N ALA A 174 -6.78 6.94 -3.84
CA ALA A 174 -6.57 7.84 -2.73
C ALA A 174 -5.63 8.97 -3.18
N ILE A 175 -6.06 10.21 -2.99
CA ILE A 175 -5.26 11.41 -3.27
C ILE A 175 -4.93 12.01 -1.92
N GLU A 176 -3.76 11.68 -1.44
CA GLU A 176 -3.29 12.02 -0.10
C GLU A 176 -2.96 13.51 0.01
N ASN A 177 -2.15 14.03 -0.95
CA ASN A 177 -1.54 15.34 -0.87
C ASN A 177 -0.69 15.49 0.40
N GLU A 178 0.21 14.52 0.58
CA GLU A 178 1.13 14.37 1.70
C GLU A 178 1.64 15.72 2.23
N ARG A 179 1.58 15.87 3.53
CA ARG A 179 2.01 17.11 4.18
C ARG A 179 3.52 17.17 4.40
N ASP A 180 4.00 18.37 4.64
CA ASP A 180 5.40 18.64 4.98
C ASP A 180 5.61 18.37 6.48
N GLU A 181 6.22 17.25 6.81
CA GLU A 181 6.55 16.85 8.19
C GLU A 181 7.53 17.81 8.91
N ASP A 182 8.26 18.63 8.16
CA ASP A 182 9.12 19.65 8.73
C ASP A 182 8.31 20.85 9.28
N VAL A 183 7.01 20.94 8.97
CA VAL A 183 6.09 21.96 9.46
C VAL A 183 5.32 21.42 10.67
N ASP A 184 5.46 22.09 11.81
CA ASP A 184 4.78 21.73 13.06
C ASP A 184 4.99 20.27 13.51
N ASP A 185 6.19 19.71 13.25
CA ASP A 185 6.56 18.32 13.49
C ASP A 185 5.61 17.28 12.81
N GLY A 186 5.07 17.62 11.63
CA GLY A 186 4.14 16.77 10.89
C GLY A 186 2.69 16.78 11.42
N ARG A 187 2.39 17.52 12.45
CA ARG A 187 1.10 17.47 13.15
C ARG A 187 -0.02 18.18 12.41
N ILE A 188 -0.89 17.40 11.80
CA ILE A 188 -2.03 17.89 11.01
C ILE A 188 -3.07 18.65 11.86
N ASP A 189 -3.12 18.39 13.16
CA ASP A 189 -4.03 19.05 14.09
C ASP A 189 -3.64 20.52 14.42
N LEU A 190 -2.41 20.92 14.07
CA LEU A 190 -1.90 22.27 14.32
C LEU A 190 -2.08 23.22 13.13
N SER A 191 -1.78 22.76 11.93
CA SER A 191 -1.83 23.58 10.71
C SER A 191 -2.23 22.73 9.51
N PRO A 192 -3.45 22.90 8.96
CA PRO A 192 -3.84 22.19 7.76
C PRO A 192 -2.98 22.62 6.58
N GLN A 193 -2.54 21.66 5.77
CA GLN A 193 -1.87 21.90 4.49
C GLN A 193 -2.87 21.74 3.37
N LEU A 194 -2.98 22.73 2.49
CA LEU A 194 -3.89 22.69 1.35
C LEU A 194 -3.12 22.54 0.04
N PRO A 195 -3.71 21.88 -0.96
CA PRO A 195 -5.07 21.32 -1.00
C PRO A 195 -5.22 20.04 -0.17
N ALA A 196 -6.38 19.90 0.47
CA ALA A 196 -6.73 18.69 1.21
C ALA A 196 -6.81 17.46 0.31
N GLY A 197 -6.58 16.27 0.87
CA GLY A 197 -6.77 15.01 0.15
C GLY A 197 -8.24 14.68 -0.14
N TYR A 198 -8.46 13.76 -1.07
CA TYR A 198 -9.78 13.32 -1.54
C TYR A 198 -9.69 11.95 -2.22
N LEU A 199 -10.84 11.34 -2.54
CA LEU A 199 -10.85 10.09 -3.30
C LEU A 199 -11.25 10.36 -4.76
N VAL A 200 -10.54 9.77 -5.71
CA VAL A 200 -10.96 9.73 -7.11
C VAL A 200 -11.60 8.38 -7.41
N VAL A 201 -12.82 8.39 -7.94
CA VAL A 201 -13.51 7.22 -8.47
C VAL A 201 -13.45 7.26 -10.00
N ALA A 202 -12.76 6.31 -10.61
CA ALA A 202 -12.70 6.15 -12.06
C ALA A 202 -13.68 5.07 -12.53
N ASP A 203 -14.56 5.38 -13.48
CA ASP A 203 -15.31 4.39 -14.26
C ASP A 203 -14.39 3.84 -15.34
N ILE A 204 -13.97 2.60 -15.15
CA ILE A 204 -13.04 1.89 -16.04
C ILE A 204 -13.72 0.76 -16.80
N SER A 205 -15.06 0.74 -16.88
CA SER A 205 -15.84 -0.31 -17.52
C SER A 205 -15.62 -0.38 -19.04
N ALA A 206 -15.28 0.75 -19.67
CA ALA A 206 -14.99 0.80 -21.11
C ALA A 206 -13.71 0.03 -21.45
N ALA A 207 -13.70 -0.66 -22.60
CA ALA A 207 -12.54 -1.41 -23.08
C ALA A 207 -11.36 -0.51 -23.49
N ASP A 208 -11.66 0.71 -23.95
CA ASP A 208 -10.66 1.70 -24.33
C ASP A 208 -10.41 2.64 -23.13
N PRO A 209 -9.19 2.68 -22.58
CA PRO A 209 -8.86 3.58 -21.48
C PRO A 209 -9.09 5.07 -21.79
N ALA A 210 -9.06 5.47 -23.05
CA ALA A 210 -9.36 6.85 -23.44
C ALA A 210 -10.83 7.26 -23.20
N ALA A 211 -11.71 6.30 -22.96
CA ALA A 211 -13.13 6.52 -22.65
C ALA A 211 -13.44 6.47 -21.14
N TRP A 212 -12.45 6.25 -20.30
CA TRP A 212 -12.62 6.23 -18.85
C TRP A 212 -12.91 7.65 -18.33
N THR A 213 -13.69 7.73 -17.26
CA THR A 213 -14.08 9.02 -16.65
C THR A 213 -13.85 8.97 -15.16
N THR A 214 -13.54 10.12 -14.56
CA THR A 214 -13.29 10.26 -13.13
C THR A 214 -14.32 11.14 -12.46
N ARG A 215 -14.53 10.93 -11.16
CA ARG A 215 -15.35 11.73 -10.26
C ARG A 215 -14.62 11.84 -8.93
N ASP A 216 -14.55 13.04 -8.38
CA ASP A 216 -13.93 13.28 -7.09
C ASP A 216 -14.98 13.10 -5.97
N VAL A 217 -14.54 12.52 -4.86
CA VAL A 217 -15.32 12.38 -3.63
C VAL A 217 -14.62 13.18 -2.54
N GLU A 218 -15.31 14.22 -2.08
CA GLU A 218 -14.83 15.11 -1.03
C GLU A 218 -14.84 14.41 0.32
N LEU A 219 -13.75 14.51 1.07
CA LEU A 219 -13.55 13.88 2.37
C LEU A 219 -13.41 14.88 3.53
N THR A 220 -13.38 16.18 3.23
CA THR A 220 -13.30 17.22 4.27
C THR A 220 -14.53 17.22 5.18
N GLY A 221 -14.32 17.50 6.45
CA GLY A 221 -15.40 17.60 7.44
C GLY A 221 -15.89 16.26 8.00
N LEU A 222 -15.33 15.11 7.56
CA LEU A 222 -15.74 13.78 8.02
C LEU A 222 -15.04 13.39 9.33
N ALA A 223 -13.73 13.58 9.41
CA ALA A 223 -12.94 13.25 10.59
C ALA A 223 -13.13 14.31 11.70
N SER A 224 -12.87 13.92 12.95
CA SER A 224 -12.83 14.82 14.09
C SER A 224 -11.42 15.42 14.32
N ILE A 225 -10.38 14.72 13.88
CA ILE A 225 -9.00 15.21 13.86
C ILE A 225 -8.78 15.86 12.51
N ALA A 226 -8.27 17.07 12.48
CA ALA A 226 -7.98 17.85 11.28
C ALA A 226 -9.05 17.76 10.18
N PRO A 227 -10.31 18.12 10.44
CA PRO A 227 -11.44 17.90 9.53
C PRO A 227 -11.30 18.61 8.18
N THR A 228 -10.44 19.61 8.07
CA THR A 228 -10.23 20.38 6.83
C THR A 228 -9.04 19.90 6.02
N ASP A 229 -8.33 18.90 6.53
CA ASP A 229 -7.11 18.33 5.94
C ASP A 229 -7.14 16.80 6.05
N PRO A 230 -8.03 16.10 5.34
CA PRO A 230 -8.01 14.66 5.26
C PRO A 230 -6.81 14.20 4.42
N GLU A 231 -6.10 13.19 4.91
CA GLU A 231 -5.00 12.53 4.22
C GLU A 231 -5.38 11.06 3.96
N PRO A 232 -6.06 10.77 2.83
CA PRO A 232 -6.42 9.39 2.48
C PRO A 232 -5.20 8.65 1.92
N GLU A 233 -4.82 7.57 2.55
CA GLU A 233 -3.67 6.77 2.17
C GLU A 233 -4.06 5.49 1.45
N TYR A 234 -4.77 4.61 2.10
CA TYR A 234 -5.06 3.31 1.51
C TYR A 234 -6.53 3.14 1.14
N VAL A 235 -6.77 2.37 0.07
CA VAL A 235 -8.13 2.03 -0.38
C VAL A 235 -8.22 0.57 -0.81
N ASP A 236 -9.29 -0.11 -0.40
CA ASP A 236 -9.67 -1.43 -0.94
C ASP A 236 -11.16 -1.46 -1.29
N ILE A 237 -11.55 -2.36 -2.19
CA ILE A 237 -12.89 -2.40 -2.77
C ILE A 237 -13.47 -3.82 -2.62
N ASN A 238 -14.65 -3.93 -2.01
CA ASN A 238 -15.34 -5.21 -1.89
C ASN A 238 -16.14 -5.61 -3.14
N SER A 239 -16.77 -6.80 -3.10
CA SER A 239 -17.56 -7.35 -4.21
C SER A 239 -18.82 -6.54 -4.55
N ASP A 240 -19.26 -5.65 -3.69
CA ASP A 240 -20.45 -4.81 -3.89
C ASP A 240 -20.08 -3.41 -4.42
N ASN A 241 -18.82 -3.21 -4.84
CA ASN A 241 -18.26 -1.93 -5.28
C ASN A 241 -18.30 -0.84 -4.17
N MET A 242 -18.17 -1.26 -2.92
CA MET A 242 -17.96 -0.38 -1.79
C MET A 242 -16.47 -0.27 -1.51
N ALA A 243 -15.92 0.93 -1.57
CA ALA A 243 -14.57 1.21 -1.14
C ALA A 243 -14.53 1.49 0.37
N VAL A 244 -13.48 1.03 1.05
CA VAL A 244 -13.05 1.52 2.35
C VAL A 244 -11.76 2.30 2.15
N VAL A 245 -11.69 3.48 2.75
CA VAL A 245 -10.54 4.40 2.65
C VAL A 245 -10.06 4.70 4.05
N THR A 246 -8.76 4.59 4.27
CA THR A 246 -8.11 5.05 5.50
C THR A 246 -7.77 6.53 5.37
N LEU A 247 -7.97 7.29 6.45
CA LEU A 247 -7.42 8.61 6.67
C LEU A 247 -6.52 8.45 7.89
N GLN A 248 -5.25 8.13 7.67
CA GLN A 248 -4.35 7.65 8.72
C GLN A 248 -4.20 8.69 9.82
N GLU A 249 -3.64 9.84 9.55
CA GLU A 249 -3.38 10.88 10.54
C GLU A 249 -4.67 11.48 11.12
N ASN A 250 -5.78 11.38 10.38
CA ASN A 250 -7.08 11.76 10.90
C ASN A 250 -7.70 10.68 11.82
N ASN A 251 -7.04 9.50 11.95
CA ASN A 251 -7.53 8.34 12.69
C ASN A 251 -8.96 7.97 12.33
N HIS A 252 -9.25 7.89 11.03
CA HIS A 252 -10.60 7.80 10.51
C HIS A 252 -10.72 6.83 9.33
N LEU A 253 -11.93 6.30 9.12
CA LEU A 253 -12.27 5.39 8.04
C LEU A 253 -13.50 5.92 7.31
N VAL A 254 -13.52 5.79 5.97
CA VAL A 254 -14.62 6.25 5.13
C VAL A 254 -15.09 5.14 4.22
N LEU A 255 -16.40 4.94 4.11
CA LEU A 255 -17.02 4.02 3.16
C LEU A 255 -17.65 4.78 2.00
N VAL A 256 -17.30 4.41 0.77
CA VAL A 256 -17.72 5.08 -0.46
C VAL A 256 -18.37 4.09 -1.43
N ASP A 257 -19.60 4.38 -1.84
CA ASP A 257 -20.27 3.67 -2.95
C ASP A 257 -19.69 4.19 -4.28
N LEU A 258 -18.99 3.32 -5.01
CA LEU A 258 -18.29 3.70 -6.24
C LEU A 258 -19.25 3.97 -7.41
N ALA A 259 -20.42 3.34 -7.45
CA ALA A 259 -21.40 3.56 -8.50
C ALA A 259 -21.96 5.00 -8.44
N THR A 260 -22.17 5.52 -7.24
CA THR A 260 -22.69 6.88 -7.02
C THR A 260 -21.59 7.90 -6.75
N ALA A 261 -20.36 7.46 -6.44
CA ALA A 261 -19.24 8.25 -5.93
C ALA A 261 -19.69 9.09 -4.70
N SER A 262 -20.23 8.43 -3.71
CA SER A 262 -20.79 9.09 -2.53
C SER A 262 -20.35 8.37 -1.25
N VAL A 263 -19.99 9.15 -0.24
CA VAL A 263 -19.75 8.65 1.11
C VAL A 263 -21.06 8.08 1.65
N THR A 264 -21.02 6.84 2.11
CA THR A 264 -22.18 6.12 2.69
C THR A 264 -22.10 6.03 4.20
N ASP A 265 -20.90 5.94 4.74
CA ASP A 265 -20.63 5.94 6.18
C ASP A 265 -19.19 6.37 6.45
N HIS A 266 -18.92 6.83 7.69
CA HIS A 266 -17.57 7.15 8.13
C HIS A 266 -17.50 7.11 9.66
N PHE A 267 -16.34 6.74 10.22
CA PHE A 267 -16.16 6.65 11.67
C PHE A 267 -14.69 6.70 12.06
N SER A 268 -14.42 7.14 13.30
CA SER A 268 -13.08 7.08 13.87
C SER A 268 -12.61 5.63 14.04
N ALA A 269 -11.33 5.37 13.78
CA ALA A 269 -10.69 4.10 14.08
C ALA A 269 -10.60 3.83 15.60
N GLY A 270 -10.79 4.87 16.41
CA GLY A 270 -10.78 4.77 17.86
C GLY A 270 -9.37 4.72 18.46
N GLU A 271 -9.30 4.26 19.70
CA GLU A 271 -8.06 4.17 20.47
C GLU A 271 -7.83 2.75 20.97
N VAL A 272 -6.57 2.42 21.26
CA VAL A 272 -6.17 1.16 21.86
C VAL A 272 -5.32 1.39 23.10
N SER A 273 -5.39 0.46 24.05
CA SER A 273 -4.46 0.42 25.18
C SER A 273 -3.62 -0.86 25.07
N LEU A 274 -2.32 -0.69 25.01
CA LEU A 274 -1.35 -1.76 24.83
C LEU A 274 -0.65 -2.05 26.17
N GLY A 275 -0.58 -3.31 26.53
CA GLY A 275 0.18 -3.80 27.68
C GLY A 275 1.29 -4.73 27.22
N GLN A 276 2.33 -4.87 28.04
CA GLN A 276 3.47 -5.71 27.72
C GLN A 276 4.20 -5.27 26.44
N VAL A 277 4.38 -3.97 26.27
CA VAL A 277 5.14 -3.35 25.19
C VAL A 277 6.51 -2.92 25.68
N ASP A 278 7.46 -2.89 24.77
CA ASP A 278 8.77 -2.30 24.97
C ASP A 278 8.70 -0.82 24.62
N THR A 279 8.81 0.03 25.63
CA THR A 279 8.68 1.49 25.50
C THR A 279 10.00 2.24 25.68
N VAL A 280 11.11 1.51 25.86
CA VAL A 280 12.43 2.11 26.12
C VAL A 280 13.47 1.47 25.23
N GLU A 281 14.14 2.27 24.42
CA GLU A 281 15.21 1.80 23.53
C GLU A 281 16.54 1.69 24.29
N GLU A 282 16.90 0.48 24.77
CA GLU A 282 18.06 0.19 25.61
C GLU A 282 18.85 -1.04 25.17
N ASP A 283 18.76 -1.43 23.90
CA ASP A 283 19.37 -2.64 23.30
C ASP A 283 18.87 -3.97 23.91
N ILE A 284 17.77 -3.97 24.66
CA ILE A 284 17.16 -5.16 25.25
C ILE A 284 15.65 -5.12 25.02
N ILE A 285 15.07 -6.18 24.51
CA ILE A 285 13.60 -6.29 24.40
C ILE A 285 13.04 -6.54 25.80
N SER A 286 12.35 -5.53 26.36
CA SER A 286 11.78 -5.55 27.71
C SER A 286 10.29 -5.20 27.69
N GLN A 287 9.43 -6.15 27.43
CA GLN A 287 7.98 -5.99 27.31
C GLN A 287 7.31 -5.74 28.68
N THR A 288 7.76 -4.72 29.39
CA THR A 288 7.25 -4.36 30.74
C THR A 288 6.46 -3.07 30.77
N GLY A 289 6.46 -2.31 29.67
CA GLY A 289 5.74 -1.06 29.52
C GLY A 289 4.26 -1.23 29.21
N SER A 290 3.54 -0.13 29.23
CA SER A 290 2.15 -0.03 28.76
C SER A 290 1.91 1.35 28.16
N LEU A 291 1.09 1.41 27.12
CA LEU A 291 0.60 2.62 26.49
C LEU A 291 -0.92 2.65 26.61
N SER A 292 -1.51 3.82 26.79
CA SER A 292 -2.96 3.97 26.96
C SER A 292 -3.50 5.08 26.08
N ASN A 293 -4.67 4.85 25.50
CA ASN A 293 -5.39 5.81 24.64
C ASN A 293 -4.55 6.23 23.42
N ILE A 294 -3.86 5.26 22.83
CA ILE A 294 -3.13 5.48 21.57
C ILE A 294 -4.14 5.41 20.43
N VAL A 295 -4.18 6.44 19.61
CA VAL A 295 -4.96 6.44 18.37
C VAL A 295 -4.42 5.34 17.44
N ARG A 296 -5.31 4.72 16.66
CA ARG A 296 -4.93 3.56 15.86
C ARG A 296 -4.19 3.95 14.59
N GLU A 297 -4.56 5.09 14.01
CA GLU A 297 -3.98 5.61 12.76
C GLU A 297 -3.81 4.50 11.71
N PRO A 298 -4.94 3.99 11.16
CA PRO A 298 -4.92 2.85 10.25
C PRO A 298 -4.29 3.26 8.91
N ASP A 299 -3.17 2.65 8.57
CA ASP A 299 -2.52 2.75 7.27
C ASP A 299 -3.19 1.77 6.29
N GLY A 300 -2.76 0.52 6.24
CA GLY A 300 -3.32 -0.48 5.32
C GLY A 300 -4.71 -0.97 5.70
N VAL A 301 -5.55 -1.23 4.70
CA VAL A 301 -6.88 -1.81 4.89
C VAL A 301 -7.17 -2.87 3.82
N THR A 302 -7.90 -3.93 4.18
CA THR A 302 -8.41 -4.89 3.20
C THR A 302 -9.75 -5.50 3.62
N TRP A 303 -10.64 -5.70 2.64
CA TRP A 303 -11.89 -6.42 2.85
C TRP A 303 -11.66 -7.92 3.00
N ILE A 304 -12.25 -8.52 4.03
CA ILE A 304 -12.32 -9.98 4.20
C ILE A 304 -13.52 -10.55 3.42
N ASP A 305 -14.63 -9.86 3.49
CA ASP A 305 -15.88 -10.14 2.76
C ASP A 305 -16.63 -8.81 2.53
N SER A 306 -17.87 -8.86 2.00
CA SER A 306 -18.63 -7.63 1.73
C SER A 306 -19.09 -6.85 2.99
N ASN A 307 -18.86 -7.36 4.20
CA ASN A 307 -19.31 -6.73 5.44
C ASN A 307 -18.20 -6.56 6.48
N HIS A 308 -17.03 -7.16 6.26
CA HIS A 308 -15.92 -7.12 7.20
C HIS A 308 -14.62 -6.74 6.50
N PHE A 309 -13.91 -5.83 7.07
CA PHE A 309 -12.53 -5.49 6.69
C PHE A 309 -11.62 -5.50 7.92
N VAL A 310 -10.33 -5.49 7.69
CA VAL A 310 -9.28 -5.36 8.71
C VAL A 310 -8.37 -4.20 8.34
N THR A 311 -7.82 -3.56 9.36
CA THR A 311 -6.80 -2.52 9.23
C THR A 311 -5.47 -3.01 9.80
N ALA A 312 -4.39 -2.47 9.27
CA ALA A 312 -3.09 -2.46 9.91
C ALA A 312 -2.90 -1.06 10.50
N ASP A 313 -2.82 -0.98 11.82
CA ASP A 313 -2.72 0.30 12.52
C ASP A 313 -1.22 0.60 12.74
N GLU A 314 -0.75 1.76 12.34
CA GLU A 314 0.65 2.14 12.47
C GLU A 314 0.90 3.03 13.69
N GLY A 315 0.04 4.01 13.92
CA GLY A 315 0.15 4.92 15.05
C GLY A 315 1.31 5.91 14.92
N ASP A 316 1.44 6.56 13.80
CA ASP A 316 2.57 7.39 13.43
C ASP A 316 2.66 8.70 14.22
N MET A 317 1.60 9.48 14.24
CA MET A 317 1.60 10.87 14.72
C MET A 317 1.93 11.01 16.21
N ASN A 318 1.57 10.05 17.03
CA ASN A 318 1.79 10.06 18.48
C ASN A 318 2.81 9.01 18.94
N GLY A 319 3.57 8.45 18.04
CA GLY A 319 4.60 7.44 18.30
C GLY A 319 3.98 6.10 18.69
N GLY A 320 3.10 5.61 17.85
CA GLY A 320 2.30 4.40 17.97
C GLY A 320 3.03 3.11 18.26
#